data_dbca1f9a786e93d1fb02a095c3b75909
#
_entry.id   dbca1f9a786e93d1fb02a095c3b75909
#
_cell.length_a   1.000
_cell.length_b   1.000
_cell.length_c   1.000
_cell.angle_alpha   90.00
_cell.angle_beta   90.00
_cell.angle_gamma   90.00
#
_symmetry.space_group_name_H-M   'P 1'
#
loop_
_entity.id
_entity.type
_entity.pdbx_description
1 polymer ?
#
loop_
_entity_poly.entity_id
_entity_poly.type
_entity_poly.pdbx_seq_one_letter_code
_entity_poly.pdbx_strand_id
1 'polypeptide(L)'
;MRRFFHASTVSLVSALGLALALSATPARATDTATLKVGVSTSPQIEALKIAAREAKAQGLDVKIVEFTDWNTPNAALANKDIDVNYFQHIPFLENANKQGGYNFISIAPGTIMKIGLYSKKIKRFDELKDGATVAIANDPVNGGRGLLLLQRAGLIKLKPGVDYRATTLDITDNPKHLKIVQLEASQLARSLDDVDLAQGYPSFIKLAGTTDPNSALLFDGLENKNYAIQWVVRPESANDPRIRKFISIYQHSPAVRAALDKAFGNLYAIAW
;
A
#
# COMPACT_ATOMS: atom_id res chain seq x y z
N MET A 1 -101.34 44.82 0.09
CA MET A 1 -100.97 43.42 -0.23
C MET A 1 -99.58 43.15 0.28
N ARG A 2 -99.47 42.36 1.31
CA ARG A 2 -98.17 42.05 2.00
C ARG A 2 -97.61 40.78 1.41
N ARG A 3 -96.32 40.78 1.05
CA ARG A 3 -95.57 39.56 0.74
C ARG A 3 -94.37 39.50 1.72
N PHE A 4 -94.37 38.43 2.46
CA PHE A 4 -93.31 38.05 3.38
C PHE A 4 -92.16 37.44 2.60
N PHE A 5 -90.93 37.84 2.91
CA PHE A 5 -89.73 37.15 2.47
C PHE A 5 -89.05 36.47 3.68
N HIS A 6 -88.89 35.19 3.57
CA HIS A 6 -88.14 34.37 4.50
C HIS A 6 -86.64 34.43 4.17
N ALA A 7 -85.87 34.82 5.15
CA ALA A 7 -84.42 34.75 5.04
C ALA A 7 -83.91 33.38 5.57
N SER A 8 -83.33 32.59 4.71
CA SER A 8 -82.66 31.32 5.10
C SER A 8 -81.16 31.59 5.42
N THR A 9 -80.79 31.33 6.64
CA THR A 9 -79.37 31.39 7.08
C THR A 9 -78.69 30.15 6.67
N VAL A 10 -77.61 30.25 5.79
CA VAL A 10 -76.70 29.20 5.43
C VAL A 10 -75.50 29.29 6.36
N SER A 11 -75.32 28.28 7.21
CA SER A 11 -74.15 28.13 8.06
C SER A 11 -72.93 27.56 7.22
N LEU A 12 -71.89 28.35 7.11
CA LEU A 12 -70.62 27.94 6.45
C LEU A 12 -69.73 27.23 7.50
N VAL A 13 -69.60 25.92 7.37
CA VAL A 13 -68.63 25.13 8.18
C VAL A 13 -67.27 25.17 7.46
N SER A 14 -66.37 25.95 8.05
CA SER A 14 -64.97 25.99 7.55
C SER A 14 -64.18 24.74 8.00
N ALA A 15 -63.94 23.80 7.14
CA ALA A 15 -63.05 22.67 7.36
C ALA A 15 -61.58 23.13 7.18
N LEU A 16 -60.87 23.27 8.29
CA LEU A 16 -59.41 23.56 8.30
C LEU A 16 -58.66 22.29 7.98
N GLY A 17 -58.30 22.09 6.72
CA GLY A 17 -57.43 20.99 6.25
C GLY A 17 -55.96 21.26 6.61
N LEU A 18 -55.44 20.57 7.63
CA LEU A 18 -54.04 20.60 8.00
C LEU A 18 -53.24 19.76 7.00
N ALA A 19 -52.64 20.41 6.00
CA ALA A 19 -51.73 19.76 5.06
C ALA A 19 -50.38 19.51 5.76
N LEU A 20 -50.14 18.28 6.22
CA LEU A 20 -48.77 17.82 6.59
C LEU A 20 -47.93 17.75 5.31
N ALA A 21 -47.11 18.77 5.04
CA ALA A 21 -46.03 18.70 4.09
C ALA A 21 -44.96 17.76 4.65
N LEU A 22 -44.96 16.50 4.23
CA LEU A 22 -43.78 15.61 4.40
C LEU A 22 -42.63 16.23 3.62
N SER A 23 -41.71 16.88 4.33
CA SER A 23 -40.44 17.29 3.81
C SER A 23 -39.60 16.02 3.53
N ALA A 24 -39.73 15.44 2.37
CA ALA A 24 -38.82 14.42 1.87
C ALA A 24 -37.45 15.10 1.68
N THR A 25 -36.59 15.01 2.68
CA THR A 25 -35.16 15.29 2.47
C THR A 25 -34.68 14.38 1.33
N PRO A 26 -34.11 14.92 0.24
CA PRO A 26 -33.53 14.08 -0.79
C PRO A 26 -32.46 13.23 -0.16
N ALA A 27 -32.68 11.92 -0.12
CA ALA A 27 -31.63 10.97 0.19
C ALA A 27 -30.51 11.25 -0.81
N ARG A 28 -29.40 11.81 -0.30
CA ARG A 28 -28.21 12.03 -1.10
C ARG A 28 -27.81 10.66 -1.63
N ALA A 29 -27.98 10.45 -2.95
CA ALA A 29 -27.51 9.24 -3.60
C ALA A 29 -26.05 9.09 -3.22
N THR A 30 -25.74 8.11 -2.38
CA THR A 30 -24.37 7.74 -2.09
C THR A 30 -23.78 7.31 -3.43
N ASP A 31 -22.70 7.96 -3.82
CA ASP A 31 -21.94 7.61 -5.02
C ASP A 31 -21.64 6.09 -4.96
N THR A 32 -22.43 5.32 -5.72
CA THR A 32 -22.40 3.85 -5.72
C THR A 32 -21.26 3.32 -6.60
N ALA A 33 -20.40 4.22 -7.10
CA ALA A 33 -19.28 3.82 -7.93
C ALA A 33 -18.32 2.93 -7.12
N THR A 34 -17.99 1.77 -7.70
CA THR A 34 -17.02 0.82 -7.13
C THR A 34 -15.68 1.49 -6.84
N LEU A 35 -15.22 1.39 -5.59
CA LEU A 35 -13.90 1.88 -5.18
C LEU A 35 -12.81 0.95 -5.74
N LYS A 36 -11.89 1.48 -6.54
CA LYS A 36 -10.77 0.73 -7.13
C LYS A 36 -9.50 0.95 -6.33
N VAL A 37 -8.98 -0.11 -5.72
CA VAL A 37 -7.77 -0.10 -4.88
C VAL A 37 -6.63 -0.81 -5.61
N GLY A 38 -5.61 -0.07 -6.02
CA GLY A 38 -4.41 -0.61 -6.65
C GLY A 38 -3.41 -1.14 -5.65
N VAL A 39 -2.92 -2.35 -5.83
CA VAL A 39 -1.98 -3.01 -4.93
C VAL A 39 -0.93 -3.78 -5.71
N SER A 40 0.27 -3.91 -5.15
CA SER A 40 1.27 -4.81 -5.70
C SER A 40 0.98 -6.25 -5.30
N THR A 41 1.18 -7.21 -6.21
CA THR A 41 1.01 -8.64 -5.93
C THR A 41 1.82 -9.06 -4.71
N SER A 42 1.13 -9.58 -3.70
CA SER A 42 1.71 -9.88 -2.38
C SER A 42 0.77 -10.80 -1.60
N PRO A 43 1.26 -11.61 -0.65
CA PRO A 43 0.40 -12.38 0.27
C PRO A 43 -0.58 -11.52 1.10
N GLN A 44 -0.36 -10.21 1.23
CA GLN A 44 -1.30 -9.29 1.90
C GLN A 44 -2.61 -9.07 1.13
N ILE A 45 -2.68 -9.48 -0.13
CA ILE A 45 -3.90 -9.35 -0.96
C ILE A 45 -5.09 -10.06 -0.31
N GLU A 46 -4.86 -11.19 0.37
CA GLU A 46 -5.95 -11.87 1.08
C GLU A 46 -6.54 -10.98 2.18
N ALA A 47 -5.72 -10.25 2.93
CA ALA A 47 -6.19 -9.29 3.92
C ALA A 47 -7.03 -8.16 3.28
N LEU A 48 -6.63 -7.67 2.11
CA LEU A 48 -7.39 -6.66 1.35
C LEU A 48 -8.71 -7.22 0.82
N LYS A 49 -8.74 -8.49 0.35
CA LYS A 49 -9.97 -9.17 -0.07
C LYS A 49 -10.94 -9.39 1.09
N ILE A 50 -10.44 -9.66 2.31
CA ILE A 50 -11.27 -9.72 3.52
C ILE A 50 -11.90 -8.35 3.78
N ALA A 51 -11.10 -7.28 3.81
CA ALA A 51 -11.60 -5.93 4.00
C ALA A 51 -12.65 -5.54 2.93
N ALA A 52 -12.45 -5.95 1.67
CA ALA A 52 -13.40 -5.70 0.58
C ALA A 52 -14.74 -6.44 0.80
N ARG A 53 -14.72 -7.68 1.31
CA ARG A 53 -15.95 -8.41 1.67
C ARG A 53 -16.69 -7.73 2.82
N GLU A 54 -15.98 -7.27 3.84
CA GLU A 54 -16.58 -6.53 4.97
C GLU A 54 -17.12 -5.16 4.53
N ALA A 55 -16.43 -4.47 3.63
CA ALA A 55 -16.89 -3.22 3.04
C ALA A 55 -18.18 -3.41 2.25
N LYS A 56 -18.28 -4.49 1.46
CA LYS A 56 -19.48 -4.84 0.70
C LYS A 56 -20.68 -5.10 1.61
N ALA A 57 -20.48 -5.80 2.72
CA ALA A 57 -21.54 -5.99 3.73
C ALA A 57 -22.03 -4.67 4.36
N GLN A 58 -21.22 -3.62 4.27
CA GLN A 58 -21.55 -2.27 4.74
C GLN A 58 -21.94 -1.31 3.60
N GLY A 59 -22.29 -1.84 2.41
CA GLY A 59 -22.76 -1.07 1.26
C GLY A 59 -21.66 -0.34 0.45
N LEU A 60 -20.37 -0.73 0.60
CA LEU A 60 -19.27 -0.20 -0.19
C LEU A 60 -18.69 -1.30 -1.08
N ASP A 61 -18.90 -1.19 -2.39
CA ASP A 61 -18.30 -2.10 -3.36
C ASP A 61 -16.82 -1.72 -3.61
N VAL A 62 -15.91 -2.70 -3.50
CA VAL A 62 -14.46 -2.48 -3.63
C VAL A 62 -13.87 -3.50 -4.59
N LYS A 63 -13.15 -3.00 -5.59
CA LYS A 63 -12.38 -3.79 -6.54
C LYS A 63 -10.88 -3.67 -6.23
N ILE A 64 -10.24 -4.78 -5.90
CA ILE A 64 -8.78 -4.85 -5.78
C ILE A 64 -8.19 -5.03 -7.19
N VAL A 65 -7.28 -4.14 -7.58
CA VAL A 65 -6.56 -4.15 -8.86
C VAL A 65 -5.10 -4.50 -8.56
N GLU A 66 -4.67 -5.67 -9.03
CA GLU A 66 -3.34 -6.22 -8.75
C GLU A 66 -2.36 -5.82 -9.84
N PHE A 67 -1.17 -5.35 -9.46
CA PHE A 67 -0.06 -5.01 -10.33
C PHE A 67 1.14 -5.91 -10.01
N THR A 68 1.87 -6.34 -11.02
CA THR A 68 3.04 -7.23 -10.87
C THR A 68 4.36 -6.47 -10.72
N ASP A 69 4.34 -5.15 -10.89
CA ASP A 69 5.49 -4.25 -10.81
C ASP A 69 5.19 -3.06 -9.88
N TRP A 70 6.18 -2.18 -9.66
CA TRP A 70 6.06 -1.01 -8.81
C TRP A 70 5.98 0.32 -9.57
N ASN A 71 6.02 0.30 -10.91
CA ASN A 71 5.93 1.50 -11.74
C ASN A 71 4.48 1.81 -12.13
N THR A 72 3.76 0.77 -12.58
CA THR A 72 2.40 0.88 -13.12
C THR A 72 1.36 1.44 -12.13
N PRO A 73 1.36 1.12 -10.80
CA PRO A 73 0.32 1.61 -9.89
C PRO A 73 0.21 3.13 -9.80
N ASN A 74 1.32 3.86 -9.86
CA ASN A 74 1.30 5.33 -9.83
C ASN A 74 0.79 5.92 -11.16
N ALA A 75 1.12 5.33 -12.30
CA ALA A 75 0.56 5.72 -13.59
C ALA A 75 -0.96 5.48 -13.63
N ALA A 76 -1.43 4.33 -13.15
CA ALA A 76 -2.86 4.02 -13.05
C ALA A 76 -3.61 5.00 -12.12
N LEU A 77 -2.96 5.44 -11.02
CA LEU A 77 -3.52 6.45 -10.13
C LEU A 77 -3.61 7.82 -10.82
N ALA A 78 -2.58 8.22 -11.57
CA ALA A 78 -2.58 9.47 -12.35
C ALA A 78 -3.69 9.48 -13.40
N ASN A 79 -3.86 8.37 -14.11
CA ASN A 79 -4.86 8.20 -15.17
C ASN A 79 -6.30 8.01 -14.65
N LYS A 80 -6.50 7.95 -13.33
CA LYS A 80 -7.80 7.67 -12.68
C LYS A 80 -8.35 6.25 -12.97
N ASP A 81 -7.48 5.32 -13.36
CA ASP A 81 -7.84 3.91 -13.53
C ASP A 81 -8.09 3.24 -12.18
N ILE A 82 -7.46 3.76 -11.12
CA ILE A 82 -7.68 3.43 -9.72
C ILE A 82 -7.91 4.69 -8.88
N ASP A 83 -8.57 4.56 -7.73
CA ASP A 83 -8.91 5.66 -6.83
C ASP A 83 -7.84 5.89 -5.75
N VAL A 84 -7.23 4.83 -5.29
CA VAL A 84 -6.20 4.79 -4.25
C VAL A 84 -5.23 3.66 -4.55
N ASN A 85 -3.95 3.82 -4.20
CA ASN A 85 -3.01 2.69 -4.20
C ASN A 85 -2.45 2.41 -2.80
N TYR A 86 -2.04 1.14 -2.58
CA TYR A 86 -1.49 0.63 -1.34
C TYR A 86 -0.33 -0.32 -1.66
N PHE A 87 0.86 0.23 -1.94
CA PHE A 87 2.03 -0.57 -2.31
C PHE A 87 3.37 0.10 -1.96
N GLN A 88 3.41 1.42 -1.77
CA GLN A 88 4.62 2.23 -1.67
C GLN A 88 4.77 2.88 -0.29
N HIS A 89 6.01 3.05 0.14
CA HIS A 89 6.38 3.78 1.35
C HIS A 89 6.76 5.25 1.05
N ILE A 90 6.90 6.09 2.06
CA ILE A 90 7.13 7.54 1.88
C ILE A 90 8.32 7.87 0.98
N PRO A 91 9.54 7.32 1.17
CA PRO A 91 10.65 7.63 0.27
C PRO A 91 10.39 7.27 -1.20
N PHE A 92 9.68 6.15 -1.44
CA PHE A 92 9.31 5.78 -2.82
C PHE A 92 8.28 6.74 -3.41
N LEU A 93 7.26 7.15 -2.64
CA LEU A 93 6.26 8.13 -3.06
C LEU A 93 6.90 9.48 -3.41
N GLU A 94 7.80 9.99 -2.57
CA GLU A 94 8.53 11.24 -2.81
C GLU A 94 9.35 11.17 -4.11
N ASN A 95 10.07 10.05 -4.32
CA ASN A 95 10.81 9.84 -5.56
C ASN A 95 9.88 9.74 -6.76
N ALA A 96 8.77 9.00 -6.67
CA ALA A 96 7.80 8.87 -7.75
C ALA A 96 7.17 10.21 -8.11
N ASN A 97 6.80 11.03 -7.12
CA ASN A 97 6.29 12.37 -7.34
C ASN A 97 7.31 13.25 -8.08
N LYS A 98 8.57 13.21 -7.65
CA LYS A 98 9.65 14.00 -8.27
C LYS A 98 9.93 13.57 -9.71
N GLN A 99 10.03 12.26 -9.97
CA GLN A 99 10.40 11.74 -11.29
C GLN A 99 9.23 11.73 -12.27
N GLY A 100 8.02 11.44 -11.79
CA GLY A 100 6.81 11.35 -12.61
C GLY A 100 6.03 12.67 -12.74
N GLY A 101 6.46 13.73 -12.04
CA GLY A 101 5.72 14.99 -12.00
C GLY A 101 4.36 14.88 -11.30
N TYR A 102 4.21 13.89 -10.42
CA TYR A 102 2.97 13.69 -9.66
C TYR A 102 2.94 14.58 -8.40
N ASN A 103 1.74 14.73 -7.84
CA ASN A 103 1.52 15.43 -6.58
C ASN A 103 0.74 14.55 -5.58
N PHE A 104 0.91 13.24 -5.67
CA PHE A 104 0.21 12.28 -4.82
C PHE A 104 0.55 12.49 -3.35
N ILE A 105 -0.43 12.18 -2.49
CA ILE A 105 -0.30 12.32 -1.04
C ILE A 105 -0.63 11.00 -0.33
N SER A 106 0.08 10.74 0.75
CA SER A 106 -0.31 9.71 1.70
C SER A 106 -1.41 10.22 2.62
N ILE A 107 -2.44 9.42 2.85
CA ILE A 107 -3.56 9.76 3.74
C ILE A 107 -3.67 8.86 4.97
N ALA A 108 -2.97 7.74 4.97
CA ALA A 108 -2.87 6.86 6.15
C ALA A 108 -1.69 5.89 6.01
N PRO A 109 -1.02 5.52 7.11
CA PRO A 109 -0.05 4.45 7.12
C PRO A 109 -0.73 3.07 7.10
N GLY A 110 0.01 2.09 6.65
CA GLY A 110 -0.40 0.69 6.62
C GLY A 110 0.59 -0.21 7.34
N THR A 111 1.03 -1.27 6.69
CA THR A 111 2.01 -2.22 7.22
C THR A 111 3.44 -1.79 6.92
N ILE A 112 4.36 -2.08 7.83
CA ILE A 112 5.79 -2.04 7.56
C ILE A 112 6.31 -3.48 7.47
N MET A 113 7.23 -3.74 6.53
CA MET A 113 7.83 -5.06 6.34
C MET A 113 9.34 -4.98 6.41
N LYS A 114 9.94 -5.99 7.05
CA LYS A 114 11.39 -6.19 6.96
C LYS A 114 11.80 -6.43 5.51
N ILE A 115 12.99 -6.01 5.15
CA ILE A 115 13.71 -6.55 4.01
C ILE A 115 14.97 -7.25 4.52
N GLY A 116 15.51 -8.20 3.76
CA GLY A 116 16.64 -8.99 4.21
C GLY A 116 17.64 -9.27 3.11
N LEU A 117 18.79 -9.79 3.51
CA LEU A 117 19.80 -10.38 2.62
C LEU A 117 19.65 -11.90 2.67
N TYR A 118 19.34 -12.50 1.54
CA TYR A 118 19.06 -13.93 1.38
C TYR A 118 20.11 -14.61 0.52
N SER A 119 20.38 -15.86 0.81
CA SER A 119 21.22 -16.72 -0.01
C SER A 119 20.76 -18.17 0.06
N LYS A 120 20.90 -18.89 -1.07
CA LYS A 120 20.80 -20.36 -1.12
C LYS A 120 22.16 -21.03 -1.03
N LYS A 121 23.25 -20.27 -1.21
CA LYS A 121 24.62 -20.80 -1.37
C LYS A 121 25.47 -20.68 -0.11
N ILE A 122 25.20 -19.69 0.75
CA ILE A 122 25.95 -19.43 1.99
C ILE A 122 25.02 -19.36 3.21
N LYS A 123 25.57 -19.58 4.40
CA LYS A 123 24.88 -19.46 5.70
C LYS A 123 25.43 -18.30 6.53
N ARG A 124 26.58 -17.75 6.17
CA ARG A 124 27.25 -16.64 6.84
C ARG A 124 27.98 -15.78 5.82
N PHE A 125 28.13 -14.48 6.10
CA PHE A 125 28.73 -13.53 5.15
C PHE A 125 30.22 -13.77 4.90
N ASP A 126 30.96 -14.40 5.83
CA ASP A 126 32.36 -14.74 5.65
C ASP A 126 32.58 -15.83 4.61
N GLU A 127 31.58 -16.68 4.34
CA GLU A 127 31.59 -17.69 3.30
C GLU A 127 31.48 -17.10 1.87
N LEU A 128 31.13 -15.81 1.75
CA LEU A 128 31.03 -15.16 0.45
C LEU A 128 32.39 -15.07 -0.21
N LYS A 129 32.49 -15.60 -1.43
CA LYS A 129 33.75 -15.63 -2.17
C LYS A 129 34.12 -14.26 -2.72
N ASP A 130 35.41 -14.06 -3.02
CA ASP A 130 35.86 -12.91 -3.78
C ASP A 130 35.19 -12.89 -5.17
N GLY A 131 34.76 -11.69 -5.62
CA GLY A 131 34.04 -11.54 -6.88
C GLY A 131 32.61 -12.08 -6.91
N ALA A 132 32.03 -12.45 -5.75
CA ALA A 132 30.65 -12.96 -5.66
C ALA A 132 29.63 -11.97 -6.22
N THR A 133 28.55 -12.49 -6.81
CA THR A 133 27.47 -11.69 -7.39
C THR A 133 26.39 -11.42 -6.35
N VAL A 134 26.03 -10.15 -6.18
CA VAL A 134 25.01 -9.68 -5.23
C VAL A 134 23.94 -8.91 -5.97
N ALA A 135 22.68 -9.34 -5.85
CA ALA A 135 21.54 -8.68 -6.48
C ALA A 135 20.84 -7.70 -5.50
N ILE A 136 20.54 -6.48 -5.96
CA ILE A 136 19.74 -5.49 -5.27
C ILE A 136 18.64 -4.96 -6.18
N ALA A 137 17.65 -4.24 -5.61
CA ALA A 137 16.59 -3.63 -6.41
C ALA A 137 17.14 -2.55 -7.36
N ASN A 138 16.51 -2.41 -8.53
CA ASN A 138 16.93 -1.45 -9.55
C ASN A 138 16.27 -0.07 -9.41
N ASP A 139 15.26 0.09 -8.54
CA ASP A 139 14.73 1.41 -8.25
C ASP A 139 15.64 2.17 -7.28
N PRO A 140 15.77 3.51 -7.44
CA PRO A 140 16.76 4.29 -6.70
C PRO A 140 16.63 4.21 -5.19
N VAL A 141 15.39 4.08 -4.67
CA VAL A 141 15.13 4.07 -3.22
C VAL A 141 15.43 2.72 -2.60
N ASN A 142 14.89 1.65 -3.19
CA ASN A 142 15.09 0.30 -2.65
C ASN A 142 16.48 -0.25 -2.98
N GLY A 143 17.09 0.16 -4.11
CA GLY A 143 18.49 -0.12 -4.40
C GLY A 143 19.43 0.48 -3.35
N GLY A 144 19.23 1.75 -3.01
CA GLY A 144 19.97 2.41 -1.93
C GLY A 144 19.77 1.73 -0.58
N ARG A 145 18.54 1.29 -0.26
CA ARG A 145 18.24 0.51 0.95
C ARG A 145 18.96 -0.85 0.94
N GLY A 146 19.11 -1.48 -0.22
CA GLY A 146 19.93 -2.70 -0.39
C GLY A 146 21.40 -2.44 -0.11
N LEU A 147 21.97 -1.33 -0.60
CA LEU A 147 23.35 -0.94 -0.31
C LEU A 147 23.58 -0.68 1.17
N LEU A 148 22.64 -0.02 1.86
CA LEU A 148 22.70 0.18 3.31
C LEU A 148 22.69 -1.17 4.08
N LEU A 149 21.94 -2.16 3.61
CA LEU A 149 21.97 -3.50 4.19
C LEU A 149 23.32 -4.19 3.98
N LEU A 150 23.92 -4.07 2.79
CA LEU A 150 25.25 -4.61 2.50
C LEU A 150 26.32 -3.94 3.37
N GLN A 151 26.24 -2.62 3.59
CA GLN A 151 27.11 -1.91 4.53
C GLN A 151 26.93 -2.42 5.96
N ARG A 152 25.67 -2.58 6.41
CA ARG A 152 25.38 -3.10 7.76
C ARG A 152 25.85 -4.54 7.95
N ALA A 153 25.89 -5.33 6.88
CA ALA A 153 26.50 -6.67 6.88
C ALA A 153 28.04 -6.67 6.87
N GLY A 154 28.67 -5.48 6.80
CA GLY A 154 30.13 -5.35 6.72
C GLY A 154 30.73 -5.76 5.38
N LEU A 155 29.89 -5.88 4.34
CA LEU A 155 30.33 -6.34 2.99
C LEU A 155 30.87 -5.22 2.12
N ILE A 156 30.41 -3.99 2.32
CA ILE A 156 30.87 -2.77 1.64
C ILE A 156 30.93 -1.61 2.62
N LYS A 157 31.59 -0.51 2.24
CA LYS A 157 31.45 0.81 2.89
C LYS A 157 30.93 1.80 1.88
N LEU A 158 30.01 2.66 2.33
CA LEU A 158 29.48 3.77 1.57
C LEU A 158 30.10 5.09 2.05
N LYS A 159 30.03 6.14 1.23
CA LYS A 159 30.38 7.50 1.64
C LYS A 159 29.63 7.89 2.92
N PRO A 160 30.29 8.63 3.85
CA PRO A 160 29.63 9.12 5.05
C PRO A 160 28.37 9.95 4.73
N GLY A 161 27.31 9.78 5.52
CA GLY A 161 26.09 10.58 5.43
C GLY A 161 25.13 10.22 4.30
N VAL A 162 25.41 9.18 3.48
CA VAL A 162 24.43 8.69 2.52
C VAL A 162 23.28 7.96 3.22
N ASP A 163 22.11 8.09 2.63
CA ASP A 163 20.86 7.44 3.08
C ASP A 163 20.35 6.46 2.00
N TYR A 164 19.04 6.20 2.00
CA TYR A 164 18.37 5.37 0.99
C TYR A 164 18.54 5.86 -0.46
N ARG A 165 19.12 7.02 -0.68
CA ARG A 165 19.46 7.55 -2.03
C ARG A 165 20.86 7.12 -2.49
N ALA A 166 21.56 6.30 -1.70
CA ALA A 166 22.85 5.76 -2.08
C ALA A 166 22.78 5.01 -3.41
N THR A 167 23.82 5.17 -4.19
CA THR A 167 24.04 4.45 -5.48
C THR A 167 25.31 3.61 -5.40
N THR A 168 25.54 2.75 -6.37
CA THR A 168 26.81 1.99 -6.47
C THR A 168 28.05 2.88 -6.59
N LEU A 169 27.88 4.16 -7.03
CA LEU A 169 28.96 5.15 -7.08
C LEU A 169 29.37 5.71 -5.71
N ASP A 170 28.57 5.42 -4.69
CA ASP A 170 28.85 5.81 -3.32
C ASP A 170 29.59 4.75 -2.53
N ILE A 171 29.91 3.59 -3.14
CA ILE A 171 30.73 2.55 -2.54
C ILE A 171 32.19 3.04 -2.48
N THR A 172 32.74 3.15 -1.27
CA THR A 172 34.12 3.57 -1.02
C THR A 172 35.05 2.40 -0.71
N ASP A 173 34.51 1.26 -0.29
CA ASP A 173 35.27 0.04 0.01
C ASP A 173 34.41 -1.19 -0.36
N ASN A 174 35.02 -2.13 -1.03
CA ASN A 174 34.42 -3.40 -1.47
C ASN A 174 35.48 -4.50 -1.39
N PRO A 175 35.84 -4.95 -0.18
CA PRO A 175 37.04 -5.78 0.04
C PRO A 175 36.92 -7.18 -0.58
N LYS A 176 35.71 -7.63 -0.87
CA LYS A 176 35.45 -8.91 -1.57
C LYS A 176 35.18 -8.73 -3.08
N HIS A 177 35.41 -7.55 -3.64
CA HIS A 177 35.18 -7.24 -5.08
C HIS A 177 33.80 -7.70 -5.57
N LEU A 178 32.76 -7.53 -4.72
CA LEU A 178 31.42 -7.98 -5.02
C LEU A 178 30.90 -7.33 -6.31
N LYS A 179 30.28 -8.13 -7.17
CA LYS A 179 29.61 -7.68 -8.39
C LYS A 179 28.16 -7.36 -8.05
N ILE A 180 27.86 -6.06 -7.91
CA ILE A 180 26.50 -5.61 -7.62
C ILE A 180 25.70 -5.58 -8.92
N VAL A 181 24.64 -6.38 -9.00
CA VAL A 181 23.67 -6.38 -10.11
C VAL A 181 22.34 -5.81 -9.63
N GLN A 182 21.68 -5.04 -10.48
CA GLN A 182 20.41 -4.40 -10.16
C GLN A 182 19.29 -5.08 -10.93
N LEU A 183 18.27 -5.57 -10.23
CA LEU A 183 17.14 -6.29 -10.79
C LEU A 183 15.83 -5.65 -10.34
N GLU A 184 14.79 -5.83 -11.14
CA GLU A 184 13.44 -5.50 -10.71
C GLU A 184 13.10 -6.28 -9.42
N ALA A 185 12.46 -5.61 -8.43
CA ALA A 185 12.31 -6.16 -7.08
C ALA A 185 11.58 -7.52 -7.04
N SER A 186 10.61 -7.73 -7.92
CA SER A 186 9.89 -9.01 -8.05
C SER A 186 10.77 -10.16 -8.54
N GLN A 187 11.90 -9.87 -9.20
CA GLN A 187 12.83 -10.87 -9.72
C GLN A 187 13.89 -11.28 -8.69
N LEU A 188 14.13 -10.48 -7.65
CA LEU A 188 15.16 -10.75 -6.65
C LEU A 188 15.01 -12.11 -5.96
N ALA A 189 13.78 -12.54 -5.68
CA ALA A 189 13.53 -13.85 -5.06
C ALA A 189 13.93 -15.02 -5.97
N ARG A 190 13.71 -14.87 -7.28
CA ARG A 190 14.06 -15.89 -8.27
C ARG A 190 15.55 -15.89 -8.58
N SER A 191 16.21 -14.73 -8.55
CA SER A 191 17.65 -14.61 -8.80
C SER A 191 18.51 -15.35 -7.77
N LEU A 192 17.95 -15.78 -6.62
CA LEU A 192 18.65 -16.57 -5.61
C LEU A 192 19.21 -17.92 -6.12
N ASP A 193 18.74 -18.42 -7.25
CA ASP A 193 19.30 -19.60 -7.89
C ASP A 193 20.62 -19.28 -8.63
N ASP A 194 20.77 -18.05 -9.13
CA ASP A 194 21.87 -17.63 -9.98
C ASP A 194 22.95 -16.86 -9.22
N VAL A 195 22.53 -15.93 -8.30
CA VAL A 195 23.45 -15.07 -7.55
C VAL A 195 23.91 -15.71 -6.24
N ASP A 196 24.92 -15.12 -5.61
CA ASP A 196 25.45 -15.62 -4.34
C ASP A 196 24.73 -15.01 -3.12
N LEU A 197 24.21 -13.79 -3.27
CA LEU A 197 23.43 -13.06 -2.25
C LEU A 197 22.42 -12.17 -2.95
N ALA A 198 21.25 -12.01 -2.41
CA ALA A 198 20.27 -11.05 -2.92
C ALA A 198 19.55 -10.30 -1.79
N GLN A 199 19.28 -9.01 -2.03
CA GLN A 199 18.24 -8.30 -1.31
C GLN A 199 16.90 -9.01 -1.57
N GLY A 200 16.09 -9.20 -0.54
CA GLY A 200 14.81 -9.88 -0.68
C GLY A 200 13.71 -9.24 0.17
N TYR A 201 12.53 -9.33 -0.37
CA TYR A 201 11.29 -8.91 0.29
C TYR A 201 10.53 -10.17 0.72
N PRO A 202 10.21 -10.35 2.02
CA PRO A 202 9.52 -11.54 2.50
C PRO A 202 8.27 -11.90 1.70
N SER A 203 7.57 -10.89 1.17
CA SER A 203 6.41 -11.08 0.28
C SER A 203 6.76 -11.83 -1.00
N PHE A 204 7.82 -11.40 -1.71
CA PHE A 204 8.26 -12.06 -2.96
C PHE A 204 8.94 -13.38 -2.70
N ILE A 205 9.72 -13.50 -1.61
CA ILE A 205 10.32 -14.77 -1.18
C ILE A 205 9.22 -15.81 -0.91
N LYS A 206 8.14 -15.41 -0.21
CA LYS A 206 6.99 -16.30 0.06
C LYS A 206 6.26 -16.69 -1.22
N LEU A 207 6.05 -15.76 -2.14
CA LEU A 207 5.39 -16.03 -3.42
C LEU A 207 6.23 -16.96 -4.31
N ALA A 208 7.55 -16.82 -4.30
CA ALA A 208 8.45 -17.72 -5.04
C ALA A 208 8.43 -19.15 -4.49
N GLY A 209 8.17 -19.33 -3.19
CA GLY A 209 7.98 -20.64 -2.55
C GLY A 209 9.23 -21.51 -2.47
N THR A 210 10.41 -20.99 -2.86
CA THR A 210 11.67 -21.76 -2.93
C THR A 210 12.63 -21.49 -1.77
N THR A 211 12.31 -20.50 -0.93
CA THR A 211 13.13 -20.05 0.20
C THR A 211 12.24 -19.67 1.36
N ASP A 212 12.64 -19.97 2.59
CA ASP A 212 11.90 -19.53 3.79
C ASP A 212 12.04 -17.99 3.94
N PRO A 213 10.94 -17.23 4.01
CA PRO A 213 10.98 -15.80 4.25
C PRO A 213 11.73 -15.38 5.53
N ASN A 214 11.87 -16.28 6.52
CA ASN A 214 12.60 -16.04 7.76
C ASN A 214 14.10 -16.36 7.66
N SER A 215 14.59 -16.92 6.55
CA SER A 215 15.97 -17.39 6.41
C SER A 215 16.98 -16.31 5.99
N ALA A 216 16.63 -15.04 6.00
CA ALA A 216 17.58 -13.97 5.70
C ALA A 216 18.76 -14.00 6.68
N LEU A 217 19.96 -13.81 6.16
CA LEU A 217 21.19 -13.70 6.95
C LEU A 217 21.24 -12.41 7.76
N LEU A 218 20.51 -11.38 7.30
CA LEU A 218 20.33 -10.10 7.99
C LEU A 218 19.01 -9.49 7.57
N PHE A 219 18.25 -8.94 8.52
CA PHE A 219 17.07 -8.10 8.28
C PHE A 219 17.33 -6.64 8.67
N ASP A 220 16.64 -5.69 8.04
CA ASP A 220 16.78 -4.26 8.35
C ASP A 220 16.01 -3.79 9.59
N GLY A 221 15.00 -4.48 10.00
CA GLY A 221 14.17 -4.10 11.16
C GLY A 221 12.84 -3.45 10.76
N LEU A 222 12.08 -3.01 11.78
CA LEU A 222 10.72 -2.46 11.65
C LEU A 222 10.58 -1.07 12.28
N GLU A 223 11.68 -0.48 12.75
CA GLU A 223 11.68 0.74 13.57
C GLU A 223 11.45 2.00 12.72
N ASN A 224 11.95 2.00 11.47
CA ASN A 224 11.83 3.14 10.58
C ASN A 224 10.45 3.19 9.90
N LYS A 225 9.51 3.88 10.53
CA LYS A 225 8.12 4.01 10.04
C LYS A 225 8.00 4.69 8.68
N ASN A 226 9.03 5.38 8.18
CA ASN A 226 9.03 5.92 6.82
C ASN A 226 8.95 4.81 5.75
N TYR A 227 9.32 3.58 6.10
CA TYR A 227 9.17 2.42 5.22
C TYR A 227 7.83 1.69 5.37
N ALA A 228 6.90 2.20 6.18
CA ALA A 228 5.53 1.70 6.17
C ALA A 228 4.87 1.98 4.81
N ILE A 229 4.19 0.99 4.29
CA ILE A 229 3.36 1.13 3.08
C ILE A 229 2.23 2.11 3.37
N GLN A 230 1.94 2.99 2.42
CA GLN A 230 0.99 4.08 2.56
C GLN A 230 -0.25 3.88 1.69
N TRP A 231 -1.36 4.37 2.17
CA TRP A 231 -2.56 4.62 1.37
C TRP A 231 -2.38 5.95 0.65
N VAL A 232 -2.18 5.88 -0.67
CA VAL A 232 -1.79 7.03 -1.50
C VAL A 232 -2.89 7.37 -2.48
N VAL A 233 -3.21 8.66 -2.57
CA VAL A 233 -4.28 9.19 -3.42
C VAL A 233 -3.82 10.42 -4.18
N ARG A 234 -4.60 10.83 -5.19
CA ARG A 234 -4.53 12.17 -5.76
C ARG A 234 -5.04 13.19 -4.72
N PRO A 235 -4.55 14.45 -4.68
CA PRO A 235 -4.95 15.46 -3.69
C PRO A 235 -6.46 15.68 -3.60
N GLU A 236 -7.15 15.71 -4.75
CA GLU A 236 -8.61 15.90 -4.80
C GLU A 236 -9.40 14.74 -4.15
N SER A 237 -8.80 13.57 -4.02
CA SER A 237 -9.40 12.39 -3.40
C SER A 237 -9.08 12.26 -1.90
N ALA A 238 -8.34 13.20 -1.30
CA ALA A 238 -7.87 13.12 0.09
C ALA A 238 -9.00 12.90 1.11
N ASN A 239 -10.18 13.43 0.84
CA ASN A 239 -11.33 13.37 1.71
C ASN A 239 -12.47 12.48 1.17
N ASP A 240 -12.18 11.61 0.19
CA ASP A 240 -13.18 10.67 -0.32
C ASP A 240 -13.67 9.74 0.81
N PRO A 241 -14.95 9.78 1.18
CA PRO A 241 -15.48 9.01 2.29
C PRO A 241 -15.43 7.49 2.03
N ARG A 242 -15.45 7.06 0.78
CA ARG A 242 -15.33 5.64 0.39
C ARG A 242 -13.94 5.11 0.73
N ILE A 243 -12.89 5.87 0.37
CA ILE A 243 -11.49 5.51 0.65
C ILE A 243 -11.26 5.45 2.16
N ARG A 244 -11.69 6.50 2.89
CA ARG A 244 -11.53 6.56 4.35
C ARG A 244 -12.28 5.43 5.06
N LYS A 245 -13.48 5.10 4.61
CA LYS A 245 -14.26 3.97 5.12
C LYS A 245 -13.53 2.64 4.90
N PHE A 246 -13.00 2.42 3.69
CA PHE A 246 -12.26 1.20 3.37
C PHE A 246 -10.99 1.06 4.20
N ILE A 247 -10.20 2.14 4.35
CA ILE A 247 -9.00 2.17 5.21
C ILE A 247 -9.38 1.84 6.65
N SER A 248 -10.45 2.44 7.18
CA SER A 248 -10.92 2.17 8.54
C SER A 248 -11.29 0.70 8.74
N ILE A 249 -12.00 0.09 7.79
CA ILE A 249 -12.33 -1.34 7.83
C ILE A 249 -11.04 -2.17 7.83
N TYR A 250 -10.12 -1.89 6.92
CA TYR A 250 -8.83 -2.61 6.84
C TYR A 250 -8.03 -2.52 8.14
N GLN A 251 -7.97 -1.34 8.76
CA GLN A 251 -7.16 -1.11 9.96
C GLN A 251 -7.78 -1.69 11.23
N HIS A 252 -9.11 -1.81 11.32
CA HIS A 252 -9.80 -2.23 12.54
C HIS A 252 -10.38 -3.65 12.49
N SER A 253 -10.35 -4.33 11.33
CA SER A 253 -10.87 -5.69 11.21
C SER A 253 -9.95 -6.72 11.88
N PRO A 254 -10.45 -7.50 12.86
CA PRO A 254 -9.70 -8.62 13.41
C PRO A 254 -9.37 -9.70 12.37
N ALA A 255 -10.23 -9.90 11.37
CA ALA A 255 -10.01 -10.89 10.32
C ALA A 255 -8.89 -10.46 9.36
N VAL A 256 -8.80 -9.16 9.04
CA VAL A 256 -7.67 -8.57 8.31
C VAL A 256 -6.37 -8.78 9.09
N ARG A 257 -6.38 -8.48 10.39
CA ARG A 257 -5.22 -8.68 11.26
C ARG A 257 -4.76 -10.14 11.27
N ALA A 258 -5.67 -11.08 11.47
CA ALA A 258 -5.36 -12.51 11.46
C ALA A 258 -4.77 -12.97 10.11
N ALA A 259 -5.28 -12.43 8.99
CA ALA A 259 -4.75 -12.73 7.66
C ALA A 259 -3.30 -12.20 7.48
N LEU A 260 -3.00 -11.00 7.97
CA LEU A 260 -1.66 -10.43 7.94
C LEU A 260 -0.69 -11.24 8.83
N ASP A 261 -1.10 -11.60 10.05
CA ASP A 261 -0.31 -12.43 10.96
C ASP A 261 0.01 -13.80 10.34
N LYS A 262 -0.98 -14.43 9.69
CA LYS A 262 -0.80 -15.68 8.95
C LYS A 262 0.14 -15.51 7.75
N ALA A 263 0.06 -14.37 7.06
CA ALA A 263 0.88 -14.11 5.88
C ALA A 263 2.35 -13.88 6.23
N PHE A 264 2.65 -13.14 7.30
CA PHE A 264 3.97 -12.57 7.54
C PHE A 264 4.57 -12.85 8.92
N GLY A 265 3.78 -13.25 9.92
CA GLY A 265 4.28 -13.53 11.28
C GLY A 265 5.06 -12.34 11.87
N ASN A 266 6.32 -12.58 12.22
CA ASN A 266 7.23 -11.56 12.79
C ASN A 266 7.96 -10.70 11.74
N LEU A 267 7.65 -10.88 10.46
CA LEU A 267 8.31 -10.15 9.36
C LEU A 267 7.64 -8.81 9.05
N TYR A 268 6.55 -8.48 9.72
CA TYR A 268 5.83 -7.22 9.56
C TYR A 268 5.43 -6.61 10.90
N ALA A 269 5.06 -5.34 10.86
CA ALA A 269 4.36 -4.66 11.94
C ALA A 269 3.27 -3.75 11.37
N ILE A 270 2.32 -3.38 12.22
CA ILE A 270 1.33 -2.34 11.94
C ILE A 270 1.96 -0.99 12.19
N ALA A 271 1.69 0.00 11.32
CA ALA A 271 2.17 1.37 11.48
C ALA A 271 1.05 2.39 11.77
N TRP A 272 -0.22 1.92 11.90
CA TRP A 272 -1.36 2.72 12.36
C TRP A 272 -1.67 2.51 13.82
#